data_cf7298a94cfd4f5bd0517f0646b46015
#
_entry.id   cf7298a94cfd4f5bd0517f0646b46015
#
_cell.length_a   1.000
_cell.length_b   1.000
_cell.length_c   1.000
_cell.angle_alpha   90.00
_cell.angle_beta   90.00
_cell.angle_gamma   90.00
#
_symmetry.space_group_name_H-M   'P 1'
#
loop_
_entity.id
_entity.type
_entity.pdbx_description
1 polymer ?
#
loop_
_entity_poly.entity_id
_entity_poly.type
_entity_poly.pdbx_seq_one_letter_code
_entity_poly.pdbx_strand_id
1 'polypeptide(L)'
;MLKKTFIIASLFQAASFFSQQYGGMWIPTEINEKEMKSLGMKINANDIWNTQKPSIKDAVVQFNRGCTGEIISPKGLLLTNHHCGFSAIQSHSTVENDLLSNGFWAKDNKSELTNPGMVVDFVTDIKDITKEILGNTSGLSDAEINKKIDENIANYKKSQKLEDYQSI
;
A
#
# COMPACT_ATOMS: atom_id res chain seq x y z
N MET A 1 0.46 -35.06 -46.61
CA MET A 1 -0.34 -34.47 -45.49
C MET A 1 0.47 -34.22 -44.25
N LEU A 2 1.39 -35.09 -43.82
CA LEU A 2 2.18 -34.91 -42.57
C LEU A 2 3.03 -33.62 -42.50
N LYS A 3 3.67 -33.20 -43.63
CA LYS A 3 4.54 -32.01 -43.64
C LYS A 3 3.82 -30.69 -43.39
N LYS A 4 2.55 -30.54 -43.82
CA LYS A 4 1.75 -29.33 -43.57
C LYS A 4 1.25 -29.24 -42.16
N THR A 5 0.94 -30.36 -41.50
CA THR A 5 0.51 -30.42 -40.11
C THR A 5 1.65 -30.05 -39.15
N PHE A 6 2.90 -30.42 -39.46
CA PHE A 6 4.05 -30.05 -38.65
C PHE A 6 4.36 -28.55 -38.68
N ILE A 7 4.17 -27.87 -39.81
CA ILE A 7 4.38 -26.43 -39.95
C ILE A 7 3.34 -25.63 -39.14
N ILE A 8 2.09 -26.09 -39.16
CA ILE A 8 1.02 -25.43 -38.40
C ILE A 8 1.21 -25.61 -36.88
N ALA A 9 1.65 -26.79 -36.41
CA ALA A 9 1.97 -27.04 -35.02
C ALA A 9 3.16 -26.18 -34.52
N SER A 10 4.19 -26.00 -35.37
CA SER A 10 5.36 -25.15 -35.06
C SER A 10 5.01 -23.67 -34.98
N LEU A 11 4.07 -23.21 -35.81
CA LEU A 11 3.57 -21.81 -35.74
C LEU A 11 2.74 -21.55 -34.49
N PHE A 12 1.98 -22.53 -34.02
CA PHE A 12 1.24 -22.42 -32.76
C PHE A 12 2.14 -22.41 -31.53
N GLN A 13 3.23 -23.19 -31.53
CA GLN A 13 4.21 -23.15 -30.44
C GLN A 13 5.01 -21.85 -30.41
N ALA A 14 5.36 -21.27 -31.57
CA ALA A 14 6.05 -20.00 -31.65
C ALA A 14 5.20 -18.83 -31.09
N ALA A 15 3.87 -18.86 -31.29
CA ALA A 15 2.98 -17.84 -30.73
C ALA A 15 2.90 -17.85 -29.20
N SER A 16 3.13 -19.00 -28.56
CA SER A 16 3.12 -19.12 -27.10
C SER A 16 4.35 -18.49 -26.40
N PHE A 17 5.45 -18.27 -27.13
CA PHE A 17 6.66 -17.65 -26.58
C PHE A 17 6.62 -16.11 -26.59
N PHE A 18 5.62 -15.50 -27.22
CA PHE A 18 5.46 -14.04 -27.26
C PHE A 18 4.40 -13.51 -26.30
N SER A 19 3.88 -14.35 -25.41
CA SER A 19 3.05 -13.87 -24.30
C SER A 19 3.95 -13.14 -23.30
N GLN A 20 4.23 -11.88 -23.58
CA GLN A 20 4.89 -11.02 -22.63
C GLN A 20 3.90 -10.76 -21.49
N GLN A 21 4.14 -11.38 -20.36
CA GLN A 21 3.31 -11.19 -19.17
C GLN A 21 3.68 -9.84 -18.57
N TYR A 22 2.83 -8.84 -18.86
CA TYR A 22 2.88 -7.56 -18.19
C TYR A 22 2.19 -7.66 -16.85
N GLY A 23 2.68 -6.94 -15.87
CA GLY A 23 2.06 -6.83 -14.57
C GLY A 23 3.02 -7.16 -13.44
N GLY A 24 2.54 -6.97 -12.22
CA GLY A 24 3.30 -7.17 -11.00
C GLY A 24 2.71 -6.32 -9.88
N MET A 25 3.11 -6.64 -8.67
CA MET A 25 2.88 -5.80 -7.51
C MET A 25 4.22 -5.21 -7.11
N TRP A 26 4.38 -3.91 -7.32
CA TRP A 26 5.63 -3.19 -7.07
C TRP A 26 5.52 -2.39 -5.79
N ILE A 27 6.52 -2.48 -4.93
CA ILE A 27 6.65 -1.50 -3.85
C ILE A 27 7.03 -0.14 -4.45
N PRO A 28 6.55 0.98 -3.90
CA PRO A 28 6.74 2.31 -4.50
C PRO A 28 8.20 2.71 -4.73
N THR A 29 9.13 2.16 -3.96
CA THR A 29 10.58 2.40 -4.11
C THR A 29 11.24 1.59 -5.22
N GLU A 30 10.56 0.55 -5.77
CA GLU A 30 11.11 -0.38 -6.77
C GLU A 30 10.22 -0.50 -8.00
N ILE A 31 9.60 0.60 -8.40
CA ILE A 31 8.71 0.65 -9.57
C ILE A 31 9.51 0.31 -10.84
N ASN A 32 9.00 -0.63 -11.64
CA ASN A 32 9.54 -0.92 -12.98
C ASN A 32 9.14 0.18 -13.98
N GLU A 33 9.81 1.31 -13.87
CA GLU A 33 9.51 2.51 -14.68
C GLU A 33 9.61 2.23 -16.18
N LYS A 34 10.57 1.39 -16.62
CA LYS A 34 10.74 1.05 -18.04
C LYS A 34 9.52 0.32 -18.59
N GLU A 35 9.02 -0.66 -17.87
CA GLU A 35 7.82 -1.40 -18.27
C GLU A 35 6.58 -0.49 -18.25
N MET A 36 6.38 0.25 -17.17
CA MET A 36 5.23 1.15 -17.04
C MET A 36 5.22 2.22 -18.14
N LYS A 37 6.38 2.76 -18.51
CA LYS A 37 6.49 3.71 -19.64
C LYS A 37 6.19 3.05 -20.98
N SER A 38 6.59 1.79 -21.20
CA SER A 38 6.24 1.04 -22.40
C SER A 38 4.73 0.81 -22.53
N LEU A 39 4.02 0.74 -21.41
CA LEU A 39 2.55 0.63 -21.31
C LEU A 39 1.83 1.98 -21.34
N GLY A 40 2.56 3.09 -21.40
CA GLY A 40 1.99 4.42 -21.59
C GLY A 40 2.04 5.35 -20.38
N MET A 41 2.74 4.97 -19.29
CA MET A 41 2.93 5.88 -18.14
C MET A 41 3.65 7.15 -18.58
N LYS A 42 3.11 8.32 -18.23
CA LYS A 42 3.64 9.64 -18.60
C LYS A 42 4.45 10.30 -17.48
N ILE A 43 4.20 9.92 -16.24
CA ILE A 43 4.94 10.40 -15.06
C ILE A 43 6.19 9.56 -14.84
N ASN A 44 7.07 9.99 -13.94
CA ASN A 44 8.28 9.25 -13.57
C ASN A 44 8.08 8.55 -12.21
N ALA A 45 8.95 7.60 -11.88
CA ALA A 45 8.92 6.94 -10.58
C ALA A 45 9.04 7.95 -9.41
N ASN A 46 9.85 9.00 -9.58
CA ASN A 46 9.99 10.07 -8.59
C ASN A 46 8.72 10.93 -8.39
N ASP A 47 7.80 10.95 -9.34
CA ASP A 47 6.50 11.62 -9.17
C ASP A 47 5.56 10.77 -8.31
N ILE A 48 5.79 9.46 -8.25
CA ILE A 48 5.03 8.51 -7.44
C ILE A 48 5.60 8.44 -6.02
N TRP A 49 6.92 8.24 -5.91
CA TRP A 49 7.63 8.12 -4.63
C TRP A 49 8.86 9.01 -4.59
N ASN A 50 8.87 9.96 -3.65
CA ASN A 50 10.03 10.80 -3.39
C ASN A 50 10.03 11.23 -1.92
N THR A 51 11.18 11.14 -1.26
CA THR A 51 11.35 11.54 0.16
C THR A 51 11.88 12.98 0.30
N GLN A 52 12.30 13.61 -0.79
CA GLN A 52 12.90 14.94 -0.80
C GLN A 52 12.00 16.02 -1.43
N LYS A 53 10.99 15.60 -2.20
CA LYS A 53 10.06 16.48 -2.91
C LYS A 53 8.65 15.91 -2.82
N PRO A 54 7.61 16.75 -2.91
CA PRO A 54 6.24 16.30 -2.98
C PRO A 54 6.04 15.28 -4.12
N SER A 55 5.32 14.21 -3.82
CA SER A 55 5.01 13.13 -4.75
C SER A 55 3.64 12.53 -4.42
N ILE A 56 3.14 11.62 -5.24
CA ILE A 56 1.83 10.97 -5.02
C ILE A 56 1.76 10.29 -3.65
N LYS A 57 2.88 9.76 -3.14
CA LYS A 57 2.93 9.15 -1.80
C LYS A 57 2.40 10.05 -0.68
N ASP A 58 2.55 11.36 -0.82
CA ASP A 58 2.16 12.32 0.22
C ASP A 58 0.64 12.53 0.29
N ALA A 59 -0.09 12.08 -0.73
CA ALA A 59 -1.54 12.07 -0.74
C ALA A 59 -2.14 10.73 -0.27
N VAL A 60 -1.37 9.65 -0.24
CA VAL A 60 -1.84 8.31 0.13
C VAL A 60 -1.48 8.03 1.58
N VAL A 61 -2.47 7.62 2.36
CA VAL A 61 -2.33 7.38 3.80
C VAL A 61 -2.86 6.00 4.19
N GLN A 62 -2.31 5.43 5.25
CA GLN A 62 -2.96 4.35 5.96
C GLN A 62 -4.06 4.93 6.85
N PHE A 63 -5.30 4.63 6.52
CA PHE A 63 -6.46 5.12 7.24
C PHE A 63 -6.82 4.18 8.39
N ASN A 64 -6.84 4.71 9.59
CA ASN A 64 -7.23 4.01 10.83
C ASN A 64 -6.55 2.64 11.01
N ARG A 65 -5.27 2.55 10.59
CA ARG A 65 -4.39 1.37 10.70
C ARG A 65 -4.87 0.10 9.97
N GLY A 66 -5.87 0.20 9.13
CA GLY A 66 -6.43 -0.98 8.45
C GLY A 66 -6.84 -0.76 7.00
N CYS A 67 -6.98 0.48 6.57
CA CYS A 67 -7.41 0.82 5.23
C CYS A 67 -6.43 1.77 4.53
N THR A 68 -6.66 2.03 3.26
CA THR A 68 -6.01 3.12 2.52
C THR A 68 -6.98 4.28 2.37
N GLY A 69 -6.46 5.50 2.42
CA GLY A 69 -7.21 6.71 2.11
C GLY A 69 -6.37 7.65 1.26
N GLU A 70 -7.02 8.57 0.57
CA GLU A 70 -6.39 9.59 -0.27
C GLU A 70 -6.79 10.99 0.18
N ILE A 71 -5.80 11.82 0.48
CA ILE A 71 -6.01 13.24 0.81
C ILE A 71 -6.10 14.03 -0.49
N ILE A 72 -7.25 14.63 -0.74
CA ILE A 72 -7.57 15.32 -1.99
C ILE A 72 -7.71 16.83 -1.84
N SER A 73 -7.45 17.38 -0.67
CA SER A 73 -7.47 18.83 -0.48
C SER A 73 -6.42 19.31 0.51
N PRO A 74 -6.00 20.57 0.42
CA PRO A 74 -5.07 21.15 1.39
C PRO A 74 -5.67 21.35 2.80
N LYS A 75 -6.98 21.10 2.96
CA LYS A 75 -7.69 21.16 4.24
C LYS A 75 -7.92 19.77 4.85
N GLY A 76 -7.30 18.72 4.28
CA GLY A 76 -7.39 17.36 4.81
C GLY A 76 -8.65 16.59 4.42
N LEU A 77 -9.38 17.02 3.35
CA LEU A 77 -10.47 16.18 2.84
C LEU A 77 -9.89 14.85 2.36
N LEU A 78 -10.38 13.76 2.93
CA LEU A 78 -9.90 12.41 2.71
C LEU A 78 -11.00 11.56 2.08
N LEU A 79 -10.63 10.78 1.08
CA LEU A 79 -11.47 9.73 0.51
C LEU A 79 -10.99 8.36 1.00
N THR A 80 -11.93 7.47 1.26
CA THR A 80 -11.66 6.07 1.54
C THR A 80 -12.87 5.21 1.19
N ASN A 81 -12.77 3.90 1.36
CA ASN A 81 -13.90 3.00 1.11
C ASN A 81 -14.93 3.10 2.24
N HIS A 82 -16.21 2.92 1.89
CA HIS A 82 -17.32 2.97 2.85
C HIS A 82 -17.11 2.02 4.05
N HIS A 83 -16.67 0.78 3.80
CA HIS A 83 -16.45 -0.20 4.87
C HIS A 83 -15.36 0.22 5.86
N CYS A 84 -14.43 1.08 5.46
CA CYS A 84 -13.38 1.59 6.35
C CYS A 84 -13.92 2.62 7.36
N GLY A 85 -14.97 3.35 6.99
CA GLY A 85 -15.67 4.32 7.83
C GLY A 85 -16.92 3.76 8.53
N PHE A 86 -17.29 2.51 8.24
CA PHE A 86 -18.58 1.95 8.65
C PHE A 86 -18.83 2.08 10.17
N SER A 87 -17.88 1.68 11.00
CA SER A 87 -17.99 1.77 12.46
C SER A 87 -18.16 3.21 12.96
N ALA A 88 -17.49 4.17 12.32
CA ALA A 88 -17.63 5.59 12.64
C ALA A 88 -19.02 6.08 12.28
N ILE A 89 -19.53 5.76 11.08
CA ILE A 89 -20.89 6.10 10.66
C ILE A 89 -21.91 5.49 11.62
N GLN A 90 -21.72 4.21 11.99
CA GLN A 90 -22.60 3.50 12.92
C GLN A 90 -22.61 4.16 14.30
N SER A 91 -21.46 4.61 14.80
CA SER A 91 -21.38 5.25 16.13
C SER A 91 -22.15 6.58 16.23
N HIS A 92 -22.40 7.23 15.10
CA HIS A 92 -23.19 8.44 14.98
C HIS A 92 -24.64 8.20 14.54
N SER A 93 -24.99 6.97 14.17
CA SER A 93 -26.35 6.59 13.78
C SER A 93 -27.21 6.28 14.99
N THR A 94 -28.48 6.71 14.95
CA THR A 94 -29.54 6.30 15.89
C THR A 94 -30.75 5.80 15.11
N VAL A 95 -31.73 5.23 15.81
CA VAL A 95 -33.01 4.79 15.18
C VAL A 95 -33.74 5.97 14.54
N GLU A 96 -33.66 7.14 15.18
CA GLU A 96 -34.33 8.37 14.73
C GLU A 96 -33.52 9.09 13.63
N ASN A 97 -32.22 8.88 13.58
CA ASN A 97 -31.31 9.49 12.62
C ASN A 97 -30.34 8.45 12.07
N ASP A 98 -30.85 7.62 11.15
CA ASP A 98 -30.10 6.52 10.56
C ASP A 98 -29.14 7.01 9.46
N LEU A 99 -27.92 7.33 9.88
CA LEU A 99 -26.86 7.78 8.95
C LEU A 99 -26.32 6.65 8.08
N LEU A 100 -26.47 5.39 8.48
CA LEU A 100 -26.06 4.25 7.66
C LEU A 100 -26.92 4.12 6.40
N SER A 101 -28.24 4.27 6.58
CA SER A 101 -29.19 4.15 5.46
C SER A 101 -29.32 5.44 4.66
N ASN A 102 -29.29 6.60 5.33
CA ASN A 102 -29.59 7.90 4.71
C ASN A 102 -28.32 8.64 4.25
N GLY A 103 -27.17 8.20 4.70
CA GLY A 103 -25.91 8.93 4.50
C GLY A 103 -25.80 10.17 5.39
N PHE A 104 -24.65 10.80 5.33
CA PHE A 104 -24.37 12.05 6.02
C PHE A 104 -23.53 12.97 5.14
N TRP A 105 -23.89 14.23 5.08
CA TRP A 105 -23.13 15.25 4.38
C TRP A 105 -22.99 16.50 5.25
N ALA A 106 -21.77 16.76 5.74
CA ALA A 106 -21.47 18.01 6.43
C ALA A 106 -21.47 19.18 5.43
N LYS A 107 -22.29 20.20 5.67
CA LYS A 107 -22.38 21.39 4.80
C LYS A 107 -21.20 22.34 4.98
N ASP A 108 -20.57 22.27 6.14
CA ASP A 108 -19.40 23.05 6.51
C ASP A 108 -18.59 22.30 7.57
N ASN A 109 -17.37 22.77 7.87
CA ASN A 109 -16.48 22.13 8.84
C ASN A 109 -17.07 22.10 10.28
N LYS A 110 -18.02 22.97 10.62
CA LYS A 110 -18.65 22.96 11.94
C LYS A 110 -19.70 21.87 12.07
N SER A 111 -20.22 21.42 10.94
CA SER A 111 -21.20 20.35 10.86
C SER A 111 -20.55 18.96 10.79
N GLU A 112 -19.22 18.87 10.67
CA GLU A 112 -18.50 17.60 10.65
C GLU A 112 -18.61 16.91 12.01
N LEU A 113 -18.81 15.58 11.99
CA LEU A 113 -18.88 14.75 13.18
C LEU A 113 -17.47 14.28 13.56
N THR A 114 -17.11 14.51 14.82
CA THR A 114 -15.79 14.14 15.32
C THR A 114 -15.68 12.62 15.56
N ASN A 115 -14.54 12.04 15.23
CA ASN A 115 -14.25 10.62 15.44
C ASN A 115 -13.00 10.47 16.31
N PRO A 116 -13.15 10.53 17.65
CA PRO A 116 -12.03 10.44 18.57
C PRO A 116 -11.25 9.14 18.39
N GLY A 117 -9.92 9.24 18.36
CA GLY A 117 -9.03 8.09 18.19
C GLY A 117 -8.86 7.58 16.76
N MET A 118 -9.58 8.14 15.77
CA MET A 118 -9.32 7.86 14.36
C MET A 118 -8.08 8.62 13.92
N VAL A 119 -7.17 7.91 13.24
CA VAL A 119 -5.87 8.46 12.81
C VAL A 119 -5.59 8.12 11.35
N VAL A 120 -4.68 8.87 10.75
CA VAL A 120 -4.07 8.54 9.47
C VAL A 120 -2.56 8.52 9.65
N ASP A 121 -1.90 7.52 9.04
CA ASP A 121 -0.46 7.39 9.06
C ASP A 121 0.07 7.65 7.64
N PHE A 122 1.05 8.55 7.53
CA PHE A 122 1.77 8.84 6.29
C PHE A 122 3.02 7.98 6.23
N VAL A 123 3.23 7.26 5.13
CA VAL A 123 4.50 6.55 4.91
C VAL A 123 5.55 7.58 4.51
N THR A 124 6.49 7.84 5.41
CA THR A 124 7.57 8.81 5.20
C THR A 124 8.79 8.18 4.57
N ASP A 125 9.08 6.91 4.89
CA ASP A 125 10.22 6.17 4.37
C ASP A 125 9.91 4.67 4.28
N ILE A 126 10.59 3.97 3.36
CA ILE A 126 10.63 2.52 3.23
C ILE A 126 12.08 2.11 3.14
N LYS A 127 12.54 1.28 4.08
CA LYS A 127 13.92 0.82 4.15
C LYS A 127 13.97 -0.71 4.21
N ASP A 128 14.79 -1.30 3.35
CA ASP A 128 15.14 -2.72 3.47
C ASP A 128 16.10 -2.94 4.63
N ILE A 129 15.63 -3.66 5.64
CA ILE A 129 16.38 -4.03 6.85
C ILE A 129 16.60 -5.54 6.93
N THR A 130 16.47 -6.25 5.81
CA THR A 130 16.58 -7.71 5.78
C THR A 130 17.88 -8.21 6.39
N LYS A 131 19.01 -7.55 6.11
CA LYS A 131 20.33 -7.95 6.64
C LYS A 131 20.42 -7.78 8.15
N GLU A 132 19.87 -6.69 8.67
CA GLU A 132 19.82 -6.39 10.09
C GLU A 132 18.97 -7.41 10.86
N ILE A 133 17.85 -7.84 10.25
CA ILE A 133 16.89 -8.74 10.89
C ILE A 133 17.32 -10.21 10.76
N LEU A 134 17.71 -10.66 9.58
CA LEU A 134 18.13 -12.06 9.38
C LEU A 134 19.46 -12.34 10.09
N GLY A 135 20.45 -11.44 9.93
CA GLY A 135 21.80 -11.67 10.42
C GLY A 135 22.40 -12.95 9.85
N ASN A 136 23.20 -13.68 10.66
CA ASN A 136 23.71 -14.99 10.30
C ASN A 136 22.76 -16.08 10.81
N THR A 137 22.14 -16.83 9.90
CA THR A 137 21.20 -17.93 10.18
C THR A 137 21.77 -19.30 9.80
N SER A 138 23.06 -19.36 9.42
CA SER A 138 23.70 -20.62 9.01
C SER A 138 23.70 -21.65 10.14
N GLY A 139 23.22 -22.87 9.84
CA GLY A 139 23.18 -23.98 10.78
C GLY A 139 22.04 -23.94 11.80
N LEU A 140 21.15 -22.97 11.72
CA LEU A 140 19.96 -22.88 12.58
C LEU A 140 18.78 -23.64 11.96
N SER A 141 17.93 -24.20 12.81
CA SER A 141 16.62 -24.72 12.43
C SER A 141 15.64 -23.57 12.16
N ASP A 142 14.53 -23.86 11.46
CA ASP A 142 13.49 -22.86 11.15
C ASP A 142 12.92 -22.21 12.41
N ALA A 143 12.75 -22.98 13.48
CA ALA A 143 12.24 -22.46 14.76
C ALA A 143 13.22 -21.46 15.41
N GLU A 144 14.53 -21.76 15.36
CA GLU A 144 15.57 -20.86 15.85
C GLU A 144 15.71 -19.61 15.00
N ILE A 145 15.56 -19.75 13.67
CA ILE A 145 15.54 -18.60 12.74
C ILE A 145 14.37 -17.67 13.07
N ASN A 146 13.15 -18.20 13.21
CA ASN A 146 11.97 -17.41 13.52
C ASN A 146 12.11 -16.67 14.86
N LYS A 147 12.57 -17.38 15.91
CA LYS A 147 12.83 -16.76 17.21
C LYS A 147 13.84 -15.61 17.11
N LYS A 148 14.92 -15.81 16.36
CA LYS A 148 15.95 -14.79 16.15
C LYS A 148 15.41 -13.58 15.37
N ILE A 149 14.57 -13.81 14.37
CA ILE A 149 13.89 -12.74 13.63
C ILE A 149 13.05 -11.88 14.58
N ASP A 150 12.20 -12.50 15.40
CA ASP A 150 11.34 -11.80 16.35
C ASP A 150 12.16 -10.95 17.35
N GLU A 151 13.24 -11.54 17.90
CA GLU A 151 14.16 -10.84 18.80
C GLU A 151 14.84 -9.64 18.11
N ASN A 152 15.32 -9.83 16.87
CA ASN A 152 15.97 -8.78 16.10
C ASN A 152 15.01 -7.66 15.72
N ILE A 153 13.76 -7.97 15.33
CA ILE A 153 12.70 -6.98 15.09
C ILE A 153 12.44 -6.15 16.35
N ALA A 154 12.29 -6.82 17.50
CA ALA A 154 12.04 -6.11 18.76
C ALA A 154 13.21 -5.19 19.16
N ASN A 155 14.44 -5.65 18.95
CA ASN A 155 15.65 -4.87 19.22
C ASN A 155 15.79 -3.70 18.23
N TYR A 156 15.52 -3.93 16.96
CA TYR A 156 15.53 -2.88 15.94
C TYR A 156 14.52 -1.78 16.28
N LYS A 157 13.28 -2.14 16.59
CA LYS A 157 12.25 -1.18 17.02
C LYS A 157 12.69 -0.35 18.22
N LYS A 158 13.27 -0.96 19.24
CA LYS A 158 13.80 -0.26 20.41
C LYS A 158 14.96 0.67 20.09
N SER A 159 15.79 0.34 19.09
CA SER A 159 16.93 1.17 18.67
C SER A 159 16.51 2.42 17.90
N GLN A 160 15.33 2.43 17.31
CA GLN A 160 14.79 3.59 16.61
C GLN A 160 14.32 4.63 17.65
N LYS A 161 14.84 5.82 17.54
CA LYS A 161 14.40 6.96 18.36
C LYS A 161 13.23 7.62 17.65
N LEU A 162 12.02 7.07 17.87
CA LEU A 162 10.80 7.58 17.28
C LEU A 162 10.19 8.68 18.16
N GLU A 163 9.62 9.67 17.51
CA GLU A 163 8.72 10.63 18.16
C GLU A 163 7.38 9.95 18.48
N ASP A 164 6.61 10.50 19.44
CA ASP A 164 5.36 9.90 19.94
C ASP A 164 4.30 9.62 18.84
N TYR A 165 4.37 10.37 17.74
CA TYR A 165 3.49 10.23 16.58
C TYR A 165 4.03 9.31 15.48
N GLN A 166 5.23 8.76 15.61
CA GLN A 166 5.87 7.91 14.63
C GLN A 166 5.73 6.42 14.99
N SER A 167 5.68 5.57 13.97
CA SER A 167 5.63 4.11 14.11
C SER A 167 6.44 3.40 13.04
N ILE A 168 6.82 2.16 13.28
CA ILE A 168 7.44 1.22 12.35
C ILE A 168 6.82 -0.17 12.46
#